data_c9aab0c09d49aa4fabd5576436a1d47e
#
_entry.id   c9aab0c09d49aa4fabd5576436a1d47e
#
_cell.length_a   1.000
_cell.length_b   1.000
_cell.length_c   1.000
_cell.angle_alpha   90.00
_cell.angle_beta   90.00
_cell.angle_gamma   90.00
#
_symmetry.space_group_name_H-M   'P 1'
#
loop_
_entity.id
_entity.type
_entity.pdbx_description
1 polymer ?
#
loop_
_entity_poly.entity_id
_entity_poly.type
_entity_poly.pdbx_seq_one_letter_code
_entity_poly.pdbx_strand_id
1 'polypeptide(L)'
;MNAKKLLALSLACTLTLGLSACGGGQDAPSSGSPSGASDGDALKVGIILSTGGLGDKNFNDMTYAGAQQAEKDFGIEFDYVETQSASDFLPNYRMFAESGEYDLIIGLAADQTEAINEISIDFPEQKISHIDSSTDLPNVSAVYTKWQEQTFLTGVVAGLGTLSGMDKANSENVVGVILGQDQPTLRMGVV
;
A
#
# COMPACT_ATOMS: atom_id res chain seq x y z
N MET A 1 -14.76 -57.52 -33.96
CA MET A 1 -14.07 -56.22 -33.79
C MET A 1 -13.00 -56.15 -34.85
N ASN A 2 -13.16 -55.30 -35.85
CA ASN A 2 -12.38 -55.36 -37.09
C ASN A 2 -10.99 -54.76 -36.93
N ALA A 3 -9.96 -55.50 -37.38
CA ALA A 3 -8.55 -55.15 -37.33
C ALA A 3 -8.17 -53.75 -37.89
N LYS A 4 -9.06 -53.17 -38.72
CA LYS A 4 -8.89 -51.81 -39.28
C LYS A 4 -9.11 -50.69 -38.27
N LYS A 5 -9.73 -50.95 -37.08
CA LYS A 5 -9.93 -49.94 -36.02
C LYS A 5 -8.80 -49.92 -35.01
N LEU A 6 -7.97 -50.96 -34.94
CA LEU A 6 -6.80 -51.00 -34.10
C LEU A 6 -5.57 -50.30 -34.69
N LEU A 7 -5.53 -50.14 -36.04
CA LEU A 7 -4.43 -49.47 -36.73
C LEU A 7 -4.54 -47.94 -36.68
N ALA A 8 -5.76 -47.39 -36.45
CA ALA A 8 -5.99 -45.96 -36.39
C ALA A 8 -5.69 -45.35 -35.03
N LEU A 9 -5.58 -46.21 -33.98
CA LEU A 9 -5.34 -45.72 -32.60
C LEU A 9 -3.85 -45.68 -32.24
N SER A 10 -2.98 -46.34 -33.03
CA SER A 10 -1.53 -46.38 -32.78
C SER A 10 -0.77 -45.27 -33.52
N LEU A 11 -1.39 -44.53 -34.41
CA LEU A 11 -0.72 -43.46 -35.18
C LEU A 11 -0.96 -42.06 -34.60
N ALA A 12 -1.80 -41.90 -33.57
CA ALA A 12 -2.09 -40.62 -32.93
C ALA A 12 -1.18 -40.28 -31.73
N CYS A 13 -0.32 -41.21 -31.28
CA CYS A 13 0.52 -41.05 -30.09
C CYS A 13 1.98 -40.67 -30.34
N THR A 14 2.41 -40.49 -31.58
CA THR A 14 3.85 -40.28 -31.91
C THR A 14 4.19 -38.89 -32.49
N LEU A 15 3.26 -37.90 -32.44
CA LEU A 15 3.52 -36.56 -33.00
C LEU A 15 3.57 -35.40 -31.99
N THR A 16 3.80 -35.66 -30.73
CA THR A 16 3.90 -34.57 -29.70
C THR A 16 5.24 -34.49 -28.96
N LEU A 17 6.32 -34.98 -29.55
CA LEU A 17 7.67 -34.80 -29.01
C LEU A 17 8.59 -34.17 -30.07
N GLY A 18 8.64 -32.85 -30.08
CA GLY A 18 9.67 -32.20 -30.86
C GLY A 18 9.39 -30.76 -31.29
N LEU A 19 9.26 -29.82 -30.33
CA LEU A 19 9.53 -28.40 -30.56
C LEU A 19 9.81 -27.71 -29.22
N SER A 20 10.99 -27.93 -28.67
CA SER A 20 11.54 -27.08 -27.65
C SER A 20 13.05 -26.91 -27.91
N ALA A 21 13.36 -25.97 -28.79
CA ALA A 21 14.71 -25.39 -28.86
C ALA A 21 14.66 -24.00 -29.48
N CYS A 22 15.30 -23.08 -28.83
CA CYS A 22 15.76 -21.76 -29.24
C CYS A 22 14.77 -20.58 -29.25
N GLY A 23 15.02 -19.70 -28.30
CA GLY A 23 14.58 -18.31 -28.30
C GLY A 23 14.93 -17.68 -26.98
N GLY A 24 16.19 -17.19 -26.82
CA GLY A 24 16.57 -16.33 -25.70
C GLY A 24 15.79 -15.03 -25.76
N GLY A 25 15.25 -14.62 -24.63
CA GLY A 25 14.52 -13.37 -24.46
C GLY A 25 14.27 -13.14 -22.98
N GLN A 26 15.00 -12.21 -22.44
CA GLN A 26 14.85 -11.40 -21.23
C GLN A 26 13.78 -11.83 -20.23
N ASP A 27 14.26 -12.19 -19.04
CA ASP A 27 13.48 -12.39 -17.83
C ASP A 27 12.77 -11.07 -17.44
N ALA A 28 11.51 -10.99 -17.80
CA ALA A 28 10.59 -10.09 -17.10
C ALA A 28 10.27 -10.74 -15.73
N PRO A 29 10.31 -10.00 -14.62
CA PRO A 29 9.87 -10.56 -13.35
C PRO A 29 8.40 -10.96 -13.48
N SER A 30 8.15 -12.26 -13.44
CA SER A 30 6.84 -12.84 -13.27
C SER A 30 6.27 -12.30 -11.94
N SER A 31 5.30 -11.41 -12.03
CA SER A 31 4.43 -11.11 -10.91
C SER A 31 3.67 -12.40 -10.58
N GLY A 32 4.21 -13.17 -9.64
CA GLY A 32 3.51 -14.30 -9.05
C GLY A 32 2.27 -13.77 -8.36
N SER A 33 1.11 -14.02 -8.93
CA SER A 33 -0.13 -13.98 -8.16
C SER A 33 0.03 -14.96 -6.99
N PRO A 34 -0.19 -14.55 -5.75
CA PRO A 34 -0.30 -15.48 -4.65
C PRO A 34 -1.60 -16.26 -4.83
N SER A 35 -1.53 -17.41 -5.51
CA SER A 35 -2.57 -18.43 -5.49
C SER A 35 -2.36 -19.26 -4.23
N GLY A 36 -3.03 -18.91 -3.16
CA GLY A 36 -2.96 -19.58 -1.89
C GLY A 36 -4.12 -19.13 -1.00
N ALA A 37 -5.36 -19.38 -1.42
CA ALA A 37 -6.43 -19.57 -0.46
C ALA A 37 -6.17 -20.92 0.22
N SER A 38 -5.50 -20.91 1.37
CA SER A 38 -5.60 -22.00 2.32
C SER A 38 -7.03 -22.03 2.85
N ASP A 39 -7.61 -23.23 3.06
CA ASP A 39 -8.84 -23.46 3.82
C ASP A 39 -8.62 -23.06 5.31
N GLY A 40 -8.38 -21.80 5.56
CA GLY A 40 -8.26 -21.14 6.85
C GLY A 40 -9.24 -19.96 6.87
N ASP A 41 -9.64 -19.55 8.06
CA ASP A 41 -10.48 -18.37 8.24
C ASP A 41 -9.94 -17.17 7.45
N ALA A 42 -10.84 -16.34 6.90
CA ALA A 42 -10.45 -15.16 6.16
C ALA A 42 -9.56 -14.26 7.03
N LEU A 43 -8.50 -13.69 6.44
CA LEU A 43 -7.66 -12.73 7.17
C LEU A 43 -8.49 -11.52 7.57
N LYS A 44 -8.42 -11.14 8.85
CA LYS A 44 -9.14 -9.99 9.38
C LYS A 44 -8.20 -8.81 9.58
N VAL A 45 -8.56 -7.66 9.01
CA VAL A 45 -7.76 -6.43 9.01
C VAL A 45 -8.49 -5.31 9.75
N GLY A 46 -7.82 -4.70 10.73
CA GLY A 46 -8.29 -3.50 11.40
C GLY A 46 -7.66 -2.26 10.76
N ILE A 47 -8.44 -1.22 10.47
CA ILE A 47 -7.95 0.02 9.87
C ILE A 47 -8.26 1.20 10.77
N ILE A 48 -7.24 1.98 11.11
CA ILE A 48 -7.41 3.22 11.88
C ILE A 48 -7.22 4.39 10.93
N LEU A 49 -8.33 5.01 10.57
CA LEU A 49 -8.33 6.17 9.70
C LEU A 49 -7.73 7.39 10.42
N SER A 50 -7.07 8.24 9.64
CA SER A 50 -6.53 9.51 10.15
C SER A 50 -7.66 10.49 10.52
N THR A 51 -7.31 11.55 11.23
CA THR A 51 -8.27 12.61 11.59
C THR A 51 -8.92 13.20 10.34
N GLY A 52 -10.23 13.43 10.41
CA GLY A 52 -11.04 13.89 9.28
C GLY A 52 -11.98 12.83 8.72
N GLY A 53 -11.70 11.54 8.95
CA GLY A 53 -12.60 10.44 8.57
C GLY A 53 -12.85 10.31 7.06
N LEU A 54 -13.88 9.56 6.71
CA LEU A 54 -14.30 9.38 5.32
C LEU A 54 -14.91 10.66 4.74
N GLY A 55 -14.75 10.83 3.43
CA GLY A 55 -15.17 12.02 2.69
C GLY A 55 -14.08 13.05 2.46
N ASP A 56 -12.84 12.74 2.85
CA ASP A 56 -11.66 13.60 2.65
C ASP A 56 -11.17 13.63 1.19
N LYS A 57 -11.66 12.71 0.34
CA LYS A 57 -11.22 12.49 -1.04
C LYS A 57 -9.73 12.29 -1.18
N ASN A 58 -9.08 11.77 -0.15
CA ASN A 58 -7.65 11.61 -0.03
C ASN A 58 -7.31 10.33 0.74
N PHE A 59 -6.45 10.41 1.78
CA PHE A 59 -5.91 9.27 2.50
C PHE A 59 -6.96 8.30 3.03
N ASN A 60 -7.98 8.81 3.70
CA ASN A 60 -9.00 7.97 4.31
C ASN A 60 -9.86 7.28 3.25
N ASP A 61 -10.38 8.03 2.28
CA ASP A 61 -11.21 7.48 1.20
C ASP A 61 -10.42 6.48 0.33
N MET A 62 -9.14 6.77 0.03
CA MET A 62 -8.30 5.88 -0.77
C MET A 62 -7.96 4.59 -0.02
N THR A 63 -7.70 4.68 1.28
CA THR A 63 -7.44 3.51 2.13
C THR A 63 -8.68 2.63 2.23
N TYR A 64 -9.83 3.23 2.47
CA TYR A 64 -11.10 2.51 2.51
C TYR A 64 -11.42 1.82 1.17
N ALA A 65 -11.24 2.52 0.06
CA ALA A 65 -11.42 1.93 -1.27
C ALA A 65 -10.43 0.79 -1.54
N GLY A 66 -9.19 0.92 -1.08
CA GLY A 66 -8.18 -0.14 -1.15
C GLY A 66 -8.57 -1.38 -0.35
N ALA A 67 -9.12 -1.19 0.85
CA ALA A 67 -9.62 -2.28 1.68
C ALA A 67 -10.81 -3.01 1.03
N GLN A 68 -11.77 -2.28 0.48
CA GLN A 68 -12.88 -2.86 -0.28
C GLN A 68 -12.40 -3.65 -1.52
N GLN A 69 -11.34 -3.16 -2.18
CA GLN A 69 -10.77 -3.89 -3.31
C GLN A 69 -10.07 -5.17 -2.82
N ALA A 70 -9.34 -5.12 -1.70
CA ALA A 70 -8.68 -6.28 -1.12
C ALA A 70 -9.69 -7.34 -0.63
N GLU A 71 -10.79 -6.92 -0.02
CA GLU A 71 -11.90 -7.81 0.35
C GLU A 71 -12.44 -8.55 -0.88
N LYS A 72 -12.67 -7.83 -1.97
CA LYS A 72 -13.17 -8.42 -3.23
C LYS A 72 -12.17 -9.36 -3.91
N ASP A 73 -10.88 -8.99 -3.93
CA ASP A 73 -9.86 -9.70 -4.70
C ASP A 73 -9.24 -10.87 -3.94
N PHE A 74 -9.17 -10.78 -2.61
CA PHE A 74 -8.48 -11.73 -1.75
C PHE A 74 -9.37 -12.39 -0.70
N GLY A 75 -10.63 -11.94 -0.55
CA GLY A 75 -11.56 -12.50 0.43
C GLY A 75 -11.17 -12.19 1.88
N ILE A 76 -10.45 -11.09 2.13
CA ILE A 76 -10.20 -10.63 3.50
C ILE A 76 -11.48 -10.05 4.11
N GLU A 77 -11.53 -10.01 5.44
CA GLU A 77 -12.51 -9.21 6.18
C GLU A 77 -11.82 -7.96 6.73
N PHE A 78 -12.52 -6.83 6.82
CA PHE A 78 -11.95 -5.66 7.44
C PHE A 78 -12.97 -4.85 8.24
N ASP A 79 -12.48 -4.31 9.35
CA ASP A 79 -13.17 -3.28 10.13
C ASP A 79 -12.35 -1.99 10.09
N TYR A 80 -13.01 -0.86 10.26
CA TYR A 80 -12.32 0.42 10.36
C TYR A 80 -12.92 1.30 11.47
N VAL A 81 -12.10 2.21 11.96
CA VAL A 81 -12.53 3.24 12.90
C VAL A 81 -12.13 4.62 12.40
N GLU A 82 -13.08 5.55 12.45
CA GLU A 82 -12.82 6.96 12.15
C GLU A 82 -12.35 7.67 13.41
N THR A 83 -11.19 8.32 13.33
CA THR A 83 -10.57 9.02 14.45
C THR A 83 -10.97 10.49 14.43
N GLN A 84 -11.47 11.00 15.53
CA GLN A 84 -11.92 12.39 15.63
C GLN A 84 -10.78 13.34 16.05
N SER A 85 -9.82 12.84 16.81
CA SER A 85 -8.68 13.62 17.31
C SER A 85 -7.45 12.73 17.48
N ALA A 86 -6.24 13.33 17.50
CA ALA A 86 -5.01 12.59 17.69
C ALA A 86 -4.96 11.80 19.01
N SER A 87 -5.69 12.23 20.04
CA SER A 87 -5.79 11.51 21.32
C SER A 87 -6.55 10.19 21.23
N ASP A 88 -7.30 9.97 20.16
CA ASP A 88 -8.09 8.76 19.98
C ASP A 88 -7.29 7.64 19.29
N PHE A 89 -6.13 7.95 18.71
CA PHE A 89 -5.32 6.94 18.02
C PHE A 89 -4.93 5.80 18.95
N LEU A 90 -4.27 6.09 20.07
CA LEU A 90 -3.81 5.08 20.99
C LEU A 90 -4.92 4.19 21.55
N PRO A 91 -6.06 4.72 22.04
CA PRO A 91 -7.21 3.91 22.43
C PRO A 91 -7.75 3.02 21.32
N ASN A 92 -7.82 3.51 20.09
CA ASN A 92 -8.31 2.73 18.94
C ASN A 92 -7.36 1.58 18.59
N TYR A 93 -6.05 1.83 18.57
CA TYR A 93 -5.05 0.77 18.37
C TYR A 93 -5.13 -0.29 19.47
N ARG A 94 -5.24 0.16 20.72
CA ARG A 94 -5.35 -0.74 21.88
C ARG A 94 -6.60 -1.61 21.80
N MET A 95 -7.73 -1.04 21.43
CA MET A 95 -8.99 -1.77 21.24
C MET A 95 -8.83 -2.90 20.20
N PHE A 96 -8.20 -2.63 19.06
CA PHE A 96 -7.97 -3.67 18.05
C PHE A 96 -6.95 -4.71 18.51
N ALA A 97 -5.83 -4.30 19.10
CA ALA A 97 -4.80 -5.22 19.55
C ALA A 97 -5.26 -6.11 20.72
N GLU A 98 -6.00 -5.56 21.69
CA GLU A 98 -6.54 -6.32 22.84
C GLU A 98 -7.62 -7.32 22.43
N SER A 99 -8.36 -7.07 21.36
CA SER A 99 -9.38 -8.02 20.90
C SER A 99 -8.76 -9.34 20.44
N GLY A 100 -7.54 -9.30 19.92
CA GLY A 100 -6.87 -10.47 19.35
C GLY A 100 -7.53 -11.03 18.08
N GLU A 101 -8.46 -10.27 17.49
CA GLU A 101 -9.21 -10.72 16.30
C GLU A 101 -8.54 -10.35 14.98
N TYR A 102 -7.58 -9.40 14.99
CA TYR A 102 -7.02 -8.85 13.76
C TYR A 102 -5.64 -9.41 13.46
N ASP A 103 -5.48 -10.00 12.28
CA ASP A 103 -4.20 -10.49 11.76
C ASP A 103 -3.25 -9.35 11.42
N LEU A 104 -3.80 -8.19 11.05
CA LEU A 104 -3.08 -6.98 10.68
C LEU A 104 -3.86 -5.74 11.10
N ILE A 105 -3.18 -4.76 11.68
CA ILE A 105 -3.73 -3.42 11.89
C ILE A 105 -3.02 -2.46 10.93
N ILE A 106 -3.77 -1.64 10.22
CA ILE A 106 -3.25 -0.62 9.28
C ILE A 106 -3.46 0.76 9.87
N GLY A 107 -2.37 1.51 9.96
CA GLY A 107 -2.37 2.91 10.33
C GLY A 107 -1.89 3.82 9.21
N LEU A 108 -2.30 5.07 9.25
CA LEU A 108 -2.09 6.06 8.20
C LEU A 108 -1.32 7.27 8.72
N ALA A 109 -0.43 7.78 7.90
CA ALA A 109 0.26 9.04 8.09
C ALA A 109 1.13 9.13 9.38
N ALA A 110 1.98 10.11 9.44
CA ALA A 110 2.97 10.25 10.49
C ALA A 110 2.39 10.70 11.86
N ASP A 111 1.17 11.23 11.89
CA ASP A 111 0.49 11.62 13.13
C ASP A 111 0.10 10.45 14.03
N GLN A 112 0.08 9.22 13.48
CA GLN A 112 -0.17 8.00 14.24
C GLN A 112 1.11 7.33 14.78
N THR A 113 2.28 7.85 14.45
CA THR A 113 3.58 7.22 14.79
C THR A 113 3.74 6.94 16.27
N GLU A 114 3.37 7.87 17.15
CA GLU A 114 3.53 7.71 18.59
C GLU A 114 2.63 6.57 19.12
N ALA A 115 1.38 6.54 18.70
CA ALA A 115 0.44 5.48 19.07
C ALA A 115 0.90 4.10 18.57
N ILE A 116 1.36 4.02 17.31
CA ILE A 116 1.87 2.77 16.74
C ILE A 116 3.11 2.29 17.49
N ASN A 117 4.04 3.18 17.83
CA ASN A 117 5.24 2.83 18.59
C ASN A 117 4.88 2.23 19.95
N GLU A 118 3.94 2.83 20.68
CA GLU A 118 3.52 2.33 21.98
C GLU A 118 2.84 0.96 21.85
N ILE A 119 1.88 0.82 20.95
CA ILE A 119 1.15 -0.44 20.74
C ILE A 119 2.06 -1.56 20.24
N SER A 120 3.03 -1.27 19.38
CA SER A 120 3.94 -2.30 18.89
C SER A 120 4.87 -2.85 19.97
N ILE A 121 5.17 -2.06 21.00
CA ILE A 121 5.92 -2.49 22.18
C ILE A 121 5.02 -3.30 23.14
N ASP A 122 3.82 -2.82 23.39
CA ASP A 122 2.87 -3.48 24.29
C ASP A 122 2.34 -4.81 23.71
N PHE A 123 2.22 -4.91 22.40
CA PHE A 123 1.70 -6.06 21.67
C PHE A 123 2.69 -6.54 20.59
N PRO A 124 3.83 -7.13 20.96
CA PRO A 124 4.91 -7.48 20.02
C PRO A 124 4.52 -8.52 18.97
N GLU A 125 3.48 -9.31 19.21
CA GLU A 125 2.97 -10.30 18.25
C GLU A 125 1.96 -9.70 17.26
N GLN A 126 1.40 -8.52 17.56
CA GLN A 126 0.48 -7.85 16.66
C GLN A 126 1.23 -7.28 15.45
N LYS A 127 0.84 -7.69 14.26
CA LYS A 127 1.37 -7.12 13.01
C LYS A 127 0.69 -5.80 12.71
N ILE A 128 1.50 -4.80 12.39
CA ILE A 128 1.02 -3.46 12.04
C ILE A 128 1.63 -3.05 10.69
N SER A 129 0.83 -2.44 9.83
CA SER A 129 1.31 -1.72 8.65
C SER A 129 1.11 -0.23 8.85
N HIS A 130 2.17 0.54 8.70
CA HIS A 130 2.12 2.01 8.83
C HIS A 130 2.38 2.65 7.47
N ILE A 131 1.35 3.23 6.88
CA ILE A 131 1.40 3.84 5.55
C ILE A 131 1.86 5.29 5.68
N ASP A 132 2.78 5.68 4.80
CA ASP A 132 3.41 7.00 4.71
C ASP A 132 4.23 7.36 5.96
N SER A 133 4.97 6.39 6.45
CA SER A 133 5.86 6.54 7.60
C SER A 133 7.08 5.64 7.48
N SER A 134 8.01 5.77 8.42
CA SER A 134 9.18 4.92 8.57
C SER A 134 9.33 4.49 10.03
N THR A 135 9.75 3.24 10.27
CA THR A 135 10.01 2.68 11.58
C THR A 135 10.99 1.53 11.50
N ASP A 136 11.70 1.28 12.59
CA ASP A 136 12.61 0.14 12.75
C ASP A 136 12.01 -0.93 13.68
N LEU A 137 10.72 -0.84 14.03
CA LEU A 137 10.07 -1.78 14.93
C LEU A 137 9.81 -3.13 14.22
N PRO A 138 10.13 -4.27 14.85
CA PRO A 138 10.16 -5.57 14.19
C PRO A 138 8.80 -6.09 13.74
N ASN A 139 7.71 -5.66 14.39
CA ASN A 139 6.33 -6.03 14.08
C ASN A 139 5.57 -4.97 13.29
N VAL A 140 6.25 -3.91 12.83
CA VAL A 140 5.66 -2.85 12.02
C VAL A 140 6.29 -2.82 10.63
N SER A 141 5.48 -3.03 9.62
CA SER A 141 5.87 -2.83 8.22
C SER A 141 5.54 -1.40 7.80
N ALA A 142 6.55 -0.56 7.65
CA ALA A 142 6.37 0.79 7.17
C ALA A 142 6.37 0.84 5.64
N VAL A 143 5.39 1.52 5.07
CA VAL A 143 5.31 1.81 3.65
C VAL A 143 5.58 3.29 3.45
N TYR A 144 6.70 3.61 2.82
CA TYR A 144 7.11 4.98 2.56
C TYR A 144 7.19 5.25 1.07
N THR A 145 6.48 6.29 0.62
CA THR A 145 6.55 6.74 -0.77
C THR A 145 7.67 7.74 -0.97
N LYS A 146 8.28 7.74 -2.16
CA LYS A 146 9.36 8.67 -2.51
C LYS A 146 8.82 10.06 -2.86
N TRP A 147 8.04 10.64 -2.00
CA TRP A 147 7.40 11.90 -2.26
C TRP A 147 8.36 13.11 -2.31
N GLN A 148 9.61 12.95 -1.82
CA GLN A 148 10.67 13.91 -2.10
C GLN A 148 10.96 14.06 -3.61
N GLU A 149 10.77 13.00 -4.40
CA GLU A 149 10.89 13.09 -5.88
C GLU A 149 9.72 13.90 -6.46
N GLN A 150 8.52 13.73 -5.93
CA GLN A 150 7.35 14.52 -6.30
C GLN A 150 7.54 15.99 -5.94
N THR A 151 8.02 16.30 -4.75
CA THR A 151 8.24 17.68 -4.29
C THR A 151 9.34 18.37 -5.08
N PHE A 152 10.38 17.62 -5.49
CA PHE A 152 11.39 18.15 -6.43
C PHE A 152 10.75 18.61 -7.75
N LEU A 153 9.90 17.75 -8.36
CA LEU A 153 9.20 18.14 -9.59
C LEU A 153 8.29 19.34 -9.39
N THR A 154 7.60 19.40 -8.24
CA THR A 154 6.78 20.56 -7.88
C THR A 154 7.62 21.83 -7.76
N GLY A 155 8.81 21.73 -7.14
CA GLY A 155 9.77 22.84 -7.06
C GLY A 155 10.25 23.30 -8.42
N VAL A 156 10.53 22.38 -9.35
CA VAL A 156 10.89 22.70 -10.74
C VAL A 156 9.76 23.47 -11.43
N VAL A 157 8.52 23.01 -11.30
CA VAL A 157 7.34 23.68 -11.89
C VAL A 157 7.16 25.06 -11.29
N ALA A 158 7.28 25.20 -9.96
CA ALA A 158 7.19 26.49 -9.29
C ALA A 158 8.28 27.47 -9.76
N GLY A 159 9.53 27.01 -9.85
CA GLY A 159 10.66 27.81 -10.35
C GLY A 159 10.46 28.25 -11.80
N LEU A 160 10.07 27.36 -12.70
CA LEU A 160 9.72 27.70 -14.08
C LEU A 160 8.54 28.67 -14.16
N GLY A 161 7.58 28.53 -13.25
CA GLY A 161 6.43 29.44 -13.13
C GLY A 161 6.87 30.90 -12.88
N THR A 162 7.86 31.10 -12.00
CA THR A 162 8.39 32.47 -11.73
C THR A 162 9.05 33.11 -12.97
N LEU A 163 9.63 32.27 -13.84
CA LEU A 163 10.33 32.71 -15.05
C LEU A 163 9.42 32.85 -16.28
N SER A 164 8.19 32.35 -16.20
CA SER A 164 7.33 32.19 -17.38
C SER A 164 6.68 33.46 -17.91
N GLY A 165 6.75 34.55 -17.15
CA GLY A 165 6.02 35.79 -17.49
C GLY A 165 4.50 35.67 -17.37
N MET A 166 3.98 34.62 -16.70
CA MET A 166 2.56 34.49 -16.41
C MET A 166 2.04 35.67 -15.59
N ASP A 167 0.78 36.00 -15.79
CA ASP A 167 0.08 36.98 -14.95
C ASP A 167 0.23 36.58 -13.47
N LYS A 168 0.71 37.47 -12.62
CA LYS A 168 1.08 37.27 -11.21
C LYS A 168 2.44 36.61 -10.93
N ALA A 169 3.23 36.20 -11.92
CA ALA A 169 4.64 35.89 -11.68
C ALA A 169 5.39 37.22 -11.44
N ASN A 170 6.19 37.30 -10.38
CA ASN A 170 6.99 38.48 -10.09
C ASN A 170 8.44 38.30 -10.56
N SER A 171 9.16 39.40 -10.65
CA SER A 171 10.55 39.43 -11.11
C SER A 171 11.56 38.99 -10.01
N GLU A 172 11.09 38.71 -8.80
CA GLU A 172 11.94 38.37 -7.66
C GLU A 172 12.31 36.91 -7.63
N ASN A 173 11.64 36.06 -8.44
CA ASN A 173 11.87 34.62 -8.55
C ASN A 173 11.79 33.91 -7.19
N VAL A 174 10.85 34.32 -6.36
CA VAL A 174 10.62 33.75 -5.04
C VAL A 174 9.41 32.83 -5.08
N VAL A 175 9.57 31.64 -4.50
CA VAL A 175 8.47 30.69 -4.27
C VAL A 175 8.28 30.48 -2.78
N GLY A 176 7.04 30.34 -2.34
CA GLY A 176 6.68 30.00 -0.96
C GLY A 176 6.22 28.56 -0.85
N VAL A 177 6.47 27.93 0.28
CA VAL A 177 5.98 26.60 0.61
C VAL A 177 5.12 26.69 1.86
N ILE A 178 3.92 26.09 1.79
CA ILE A 178 3.03 25.96 2.93
C ILE A 178 2.93 24.46 3.22
N LEU A 179 3.39 24.06 4.40
CA LEU A 179 3.29 22.68 4.87
C LEU A 179 1.98 22.47 5.65
N GLY A 180 1.38 21.29 5.52
CA GLY A 180 0.19 20.94 6.27
C GLY A 180 0.43 20.84 7.77
N GLN A 181 1.61 20.36 8.16
CA GLN A 181 2.06 20.22 9.55
C GLN A 181 3.59 20.41 9.63
N ASP A 182 4.08 20.74 10.82
CA ASP A 182 5.53 20.83 11.07
C ASP A 182 6.08 19.48 11.52
N GLN A 183 6.36 18.61 10.55
CA GLN A 183 6.88 17.27 10.78
C GLN A 183 8.17 17.02 9.98
N PRO A 184 9.08 16.16 10.49
CA PRO A 184 10.35 15.84 9.81
C PRO A 184 10.16 15.34 8.39
N THR A 185 9.18 14.47 8.14
CA THR A 185 8.87 13.93 6.82
C THR A 185 8.47 15.02 5.83
N LEU A 186 7.64 15.99 6.26
CA LEU A 186 7.21 17.09 5.41
C LEU A 186 8.35 18.09 5.15
N ARG A 187 9.25 18.30 6.12
CA ARG A 187 10.43 19.17 5.95
C ARG A 187 11.41 18.62 4.91
N MET A 188 11.54 17.29 4.78
CA MET A 188 12.42 16.68 3.76
C MET A 188 12.03 17.02 2.33
N GLY A 189 10.78 17.40 2.09
CA GLY A 189 10.30 17.83 0.77
C GLY A 189 10.59 19.30 0.42
N VAL A 190 11.23 20.06 1.32
CA VAL A 190 11.45 21.50 1.17
C VAL A 190 12.91 21.85 0.88
N VAL A 191 13.77 20.87 0.69
CA VAL A 191 15.21 21.07 0.45
C VAL A 191 15.50 21.32 -1.02
#